data_9fd636c0546e22828acef709fa9dcd32
#
_entry.id   9fd636c0546e22828acef709fa9dcd32
#
_cell.length_a   1.000
_cell.length_b   1.000
_cell.length_c   1.000
_cell.angle_alpha   90.00
_cell.angle_beta   90.00
_cell.angle_gamma   90.00
#
_symmetry.space_group_name_H-M   'P 1'
#
loop_
_entity.id
_entity.type
_entity.pdbx_description
1 polymer ?
#
loop_
_entity_poly.entity_id
_entity_poly.type
_entity_poly.pdbx_seq_one_letter_code
_entity_poly.pdbx_strand_id
1 'polypeptide(L)'
;MKKYVGLLLLLTMFSVGYAQENVVKHWEYDINGKNGIACRYVQARNLLFMSGFSVADNDVFYFAGGKPLSVVCFKGTKKVYQRVIDELPTKLSMFKVVKDSVYLVNDQNLTLYRMHKSGQGPVDKVKLNIGKLRPCEGAMQESGFVLIQRIGQPLHANYKATYFNDSGRLIKEEDIENKDNVMCNSSECKKILDSYLYPSAKLVFPDFDGNYKGTWNGYNIFWGLFGNSGKASWTLAFADKDGKVAKRYDINYHLNDMYDVIPLPVLTNDIDPETFTTAPTYCMLHGENLYILGYSGAKKKIILCRINLLNAFNSEQSAK
;
A
#
# COMPACT_ATOMS: atom_id res chain seq x y z
N MET A 1 54.49 -3.37 -4.43
CA MET A 1 53.30 -2.65 -4.94
C MET A 1 52.21 -3.55 -5.56
N LYS A 2 52.53 -4.61 -6.35
CA LYS A 2 51.49 -5.47 -6.97
C LYS A 2 50.58 -6.27 -6.02
N LYS A 3 51.04 -6.59 -4.79
CA LYS A 3 50.23 -7.35 -3.80
C LYS A 3 49.13 -6.53 -3.12
N TYR A 4 49.25 -5.21 -3.03
CA TYR A 4 48.25 -4.36 -2.39
C TYR A 4 47.12 -3.92 -3.33
N VAL A 5 47.36 -3.94 -4.65
CA VAL A 5 46.31 -3.63 -5.64
C VAL A 5 45.26 -4.74 -5.71
N GLY A 6 45.68 -6.01 -5.56
CA GLY A 6 44.74 -7.13 -5.51
C GLY A 6 43.84 -7.14 -4.27
N LEU A 7 44.38 -6.73 -3.11
CA LEU A 7 43.63 -6.65 -1.87
C LEU A 7 42.61 -5.49 -1.88
N LEU A 8 42.96 -4.35 -2.49
CA LEU A 8 42.05 -3.21 -2.63
C LEU A 8 40.88 -3.54 -3.59
N LEU A 9 41.16 -4.24 -4.71
CA LEU A 9 40.12 -4.70 -5.65
C LEU A 9 39.19 -5.75 -5.02
N LEU A 10 39.69 -6.66 -4.19
CA LEU A 10 38.85 -7.61 -3.47
C LEU A 10 37.97 -6.91 -2.43
N LEU A 11 38.50 -5.95 -1.68
CA LEU A 11 37.73 -5.15 -0.71
C LEU A 11 36.64 -4.30 -1.37
N THR A 12 36.89 -3.74 -2.56
CA THR A 12 35.88 -3.00 -3.32
C THR A 12 34.81 -3.93 -3.90
N MET A 13 35.17 -5.13 -4.37
CA MET A 13 34.16 -6.10 -4.83
C MET A 13 33.29 -6.63 -3.68
N PHE A 14 33.85 -6.85 -2.49
CA PHE A 14 33.06 -7.22 -1.31
C PHE A 14 32.14 -6.08 -0.83
N SER A 15 32.58 -4.82 -0.90
CA SER A 15 31.74 -3.69 -0.50
C SER A 15 30.58 -3.42 -1.46
N VAL A 16 30.76 -3.64 -2.75
CA VAL A 16 29.69 -3.52 -3.77
C VAL A 16 28.67 -4.65 -3.63
N GLY A 17 29.10 -5.89 -3.36
CA GLY A 17 28.18 -6.99 -3.10
C GLY A 17 27.36 -6.81 -1.81
N TYR A 18 27.98 -6.32 -0.73
CA TYR A 18 27.29 -6.06 0.54
C TYR A 18 26.30 -4.88 0.47
N ALA A 19 26.56 -3.86 -0.35
CA ALA A 19 25.64 -2.75 -0.54
C ALA A 19 24.35 -3.15 -1.26
N GLN A 20 24.41 -4.14 -2.17
CA GLN A 20 23.27 -4.62 -2.94
C GLN A 20 22.31 -5.51 -2.13
N GLU A 21 22.82 -6.33 -1.21
CA GLU A 21 21.98 -7.18 -0.34
C GLU A 21 21.12 -6.40 0.66
N ASN A 22 21.47 -5.16 0.99
CA ASN A 22 20.77 -4.35 1.98
C ASN A 22 19.62 -3.49 1.44
N VAL A 23 19.41 -3.43 0.13
CA VAL A 23 18.34 -2.59 -0.46
C VAL A 23 16.98 -3.26 -0.29
N VAL A 24 16.89 -4.56 -0.51
CA VAL A 24 15.63 -5.31 -0.45
C VAL A 24 15.74 -6.46 0.53
N LYS A 25 14.83 -6.51 1.50
CA LYS A 25 14.61 -7.65 2.40
C LYS A 25 13.21 -8.20 2.14
N HIS A 26 13.03 -9.50 2.22
CA HIS A 26 11.71 -10.12 2.03
C HIS A 26 11.36 -11.14 3.11
N TRP A 27 10.03 -11.35 3.26
CA TRP A 27 9.41 -12.37 4.10
C TRP A 27 8.39 -13.14 3.29
N GLU A 28 8.25 -14.43 3.58
CA GLU A 28 7.30 -15.31 2.92
C GLU A 28 6.24 -15.78 3.90
N TYR A 29 4.98 -15.78 3.45
CA TYR A 29 3.84 -16.21 4.26
C TYR A 29 2.99 -17.20 3.49
N ASP A 30 2.49 -18.21 4.19
CA ASP A 30 1.49 -19.12 3.63
C ASP A 30 0.17 -18.41 3.38
N ILE A 31 -0.56 -18.87 2.36
CA ILE A 31 -1.90 -18.41 2.06
C ILE A 31 -2.86 -19.30 2.85
N ASN A 32 -3.70 -18.66 3.66
CA ASN A 32 -4.68 -19.34 4.50
C ASN A 32 -4.04 -20.35 5.50
N GLY A 33 -4.87 -21.12 6.18
CA GLY A 33 -4.42 -22.08 7.18
C GLY A 33 -4.04 -21.46 8.52
N LYS A 34 -3.58 -22.31 9.45
CA LYS A 34 -3.34 -21.93 10.86
C LYS A 34 -2.29 -20.82 11.03
N ASN A 35 -1.27 -20.80 10.18
CA ASN A 35 -0.14 -19.85 10.27
C ASN A 35 -0.10 -18.91 9.04
N GLY A 36 -1.12 -18.93 8.19
CA GLY A 36 -1.14 -18.15 6.95
C GLY A 36 -1.89 -16.82 7.08
N ILE A 37 -1.79 -16.05 6.01
CA ILE A 37 -2.57 -14.83 5.80
C ILE A 37 -3.89 -15.22 5.13
N ALA A 38 -5.00 -14.73 5.66
CA ALA A 38 -6.31 -15.00 5.09
C ALA A 38 -6.50 -14.24 3.77
N CYS A 39 -6.53 -14.98 2.68
CA CYS A 39 -6.71 -14.45 1.33
C CYS A 39 -7.88 -15.16 0.63
N ARG A 40 -8.48 -14.46 -0.33
CA ARG A 40 -9.46 -15.02 -1.25
C ARG A 40 -8.85 -15.13 -2.65
N TYR A 41 -8.84 -16.33 -3.20
CA TYR A 41 -8.45 -16.56 -4.58
C TYR A 41 -9.67 -16.51 -5.50
N VAL A 42 -9.59 -15.72 -6.57
CA VAL A 42 -10.62 -15.64 -7.61
C VAL A 42 -10.09 -16.35 -8.84
N GLN A 43 -10.51 -17.60 -9.02
CA GLN A 43 -10.00 -18.52 -10.05
C GLN A 43 -10.20 -17.99 -11.47
N ALA A 44 -11.35 -17.37 -11.75
CA ALA A 44 -11.66 -16.83 -13.08
C ALA A 44 -10.68 -15.76 -13.57
N ARG A 45 -9.88 -15.19 -12.66
CA ARG A 45 -8.93 -14.10 -12.93
C ARG A 45 -7.50 -14.41 -12.51
N ASN A 46 -7.26 -15.58 -11.98
CA ASN A 46 -5.96 -15.97 -11.40
C ASN A 46 -5.41 -14.96 -10.38
N LEU A 47 -6.28 -14.37 -9.56
CA LEU A 47 -5.93 -13.28 -8.66
C LEU A 47 -6.19 -13.64 -7.21
N LEU A 48 -5.27 -13.21 -6.37
CA LEU A 48 -5.35 -13.32 -4.93
C LEU A 48 -5.75 -11.98 -4.33
N PHE A 49 -6.71 -11.98 -3.42
CA PHE A 49 -7.21 -10.79 -2.76
C PHE A 49 -7.10 -10.88 -1.25
N MET A 50 -6.74 -9.76 -0.66
CA MET A 50 -6.69 -9.55 0.78
C MET A 50 -7.46 -8.27 1.11
N SER A 51 -7.97 -8.12 2.35
CA SER A 51 -8.77 -6.94 2.71
C SER A 51 -7.93 -5.77 3.22
N GLY A 52 -6.76 -6.02 3.82
CA GLY A 52 -5.92 -4.94 4.32
C GLY A 52 -4.53 -5.38 4.73
N PHE A 53 -3.58 -4.44 4.62
CA PHE A 53 -2.19 -4.59 5.05
C PHE A 53 -1.72 -3.31 5.75
N SER A 54 -1.00 -3.42 6.84
CA SER A 54 -0.37 -2.30 7.54
C SER A 54 0.91 -2.71 8.25
N VAL A 55 1.84 -1.76 8.38
CA VAL A 55 3.09 -1.89 9.13
C VAL A 55 3.03 -0.95 10.33
N ALA A 56 3.43 -1.41 11.50
CA ALA A 56 3.42 -0.60 12.72
C ALA A 56 4.83 -0.23 13.21
N ASP A 57 5.67 -1.23 13.33
CA ASP A 57 7.05 -1.09 13.80
C ASP A 57 7.95 -1.93 12.90
N ASN A 58 9.27 -1.84 13.08
CA ASN A 58 10.20 -2.65 12.31
C ASN A 58 9.88 -4.14 12.45
N ASP A 59 9.61 -4.78 11.30
CA ASP A 59 9.30 -6.19 11.18
C ASP A 59 8.00 -6.64 11.89
N VAL A 60 7.07 -5.69 12.23
CA VAL A 60 5.74 -6.02 12.76
C VAL A 60 4.67 -5.66 11.73
N PHE A 61 3.98 -6.68 11.24
CA PHE A 61 3.06 -6.61 10.13
C PHE A 61 1.66 -7.04 10.52
N TYR A 62 0.68 -6.32 10.00
CA TYR A 62 -0.73 -6.59 10.24
C TYR A 62 -1.43 -6.83 8.92
N PHE A 63 -2.23 -7.89 8.91
CA PHE A 63 -3.04 -8.27 7.76
C PHE A 63 -4.49 -8.41 8.20
N ALA A 64 -5.40 -7.94 7.36
CA ALA A 64 -6.83 -8.11 7.59
C ALA A 64 -7.46 -8.88 6.44
N GLY A 65 -8.33 -9.82 6.76
CA GLY A 65 -9.04 -10.60 5.75
C GLY A 65 -9.76 -11.82 6.33
N GLY A 66 -10.26 -12.63 5.41
CA GLY A 66 -10.91 -13.89 5.73
C GLY A 66 -12.43 -13.81 5.96
N LYS A 67 -12.99 -14.97 6.23
CA LYS A 67 -14.38 -15.16 6.65
C LYS A 67 -14.37 -16.18 7.81
N PRO A 68 -14.57 -15.75 9.04
CA PRO A 68 -14.87 -14.38 9.53
C PRO A 68 -13.70 -13.39 9.30
N LEU A 69 -14.02 -12.08 9.27
CA LEU A 69 -13.00 -11.05 9.19
C LEU A 69 -12.08 -11.11 10.40
N SER A 70 -10.81 -11.29 10.15
CA SER A 70 -9.79 -11.38 11.20
C SER A 70 -8.65 -10.40 10.94
N VAL A 71 -8.05 -9.92 12.03
CA VAL A 71 -6.73 -9.25 12.01
C VAL A 71 -5.69 -10.24 12.49
N VAL A 72 -4.62 -10.38 11.72
CA VAL A 72 -3.48 -11.23 12.05
C VAL A 72 -2.23 -10.36 12.17
N CYS A 73 -1.49 -10.53 13.26
CA CYS A 73 -0.22 -9.86 13.50
C CYS A 73 0.94 -10.84 13.37
N PHE A 74 1.98 -10.42 12.66
CA PHE A 74 3.25 -11.14 12.54
C PHE A 74 4.40 -10.26 13.02
N LYS A 75 5.40 -10.89 13.65
CA LYS A 75 6.74 -10.32 13.88
C LYS A 75 7.71 -11.09 13.00
N GLY A 76 8.23 -10.47 11.95
CA GLY A 76 8.88 -11.19 10.86
C GLY A 76 7.92 -12.21 10.25
N THR A 77 8.30 -13.48 10.20
CA THR A 77 7.44 -14.60 9.75
C THR A 77 6.66 -15.28 10.88
N LYS A 78 6.93 -14.91 12.13
CA LYS A 78 6.28 -15.53 13.29
C LYS A 78 4.92 -14.88 13.55
N LYS A 79 3.85 -15.67 13.48
CA LYS A 79 2.51 -15.24 13.89
C LYS A 79 2.46 -14.95 15.37
N VAL A 80 2.05 -13.73 15.73
CA VAL A 80 1.93 -13.28 17.14
C VAL A 80 0.53 -13.56 17.65
N TYR A 81 -0.50 -13.14 16.90
CA TYR A 81 -1.89 -13.41 17.20
C TYR A 81 -2.77 -13.40 15.96
N GLN A 82 -3.97 -13.92 16.10
CA GLN A 82 -5.10 -13.73 15.17
C GLN A 82 -6.33 -13.43 15.98
N ARG A 83 -7.07 -12.40 15.56
CA ARG A 83 -8.28 -11.97 16.26
C ARG A 83 -9.42 -11.80 15.26
N VAL A 84 -10.54 -12.47 15.52
CA VAL A 84 -11.79 -12.27 14.80
C VAL A 84 -12.37 -10.91 15.18
N ILE A 85 -12.76 -10.14 14.19
CA ILE A 85 -13.30 -8.78 14.31
C ILE A 85 -14.79 -8.78 14.00
N ASP A 86 -15.20 -9.49 12.93
CA ASP A 86 -16.59 -9.58 12.49
C ASP A 86 -16.86 -10.93 11.84
N GLU A 87 -18.08 -11.44 11.97
CA GLU A 87 -18.54 -12.68 11.33
C GLU A 87 -18.69 -12.53 9.80
N LEU A 88 -18.93 -11.31 9.33
CA LEU A 88 -19.13 -11.04 7.90
C LEU A 88 -17.80 -10.95 7.16
N PRO A 89 -17.72 -11.52 5.94
CA PRO A 89 -16.60 -11.27 5.05
C PRO A 89 -16.71 -9.84 4.54
N THR A 90 -15.60 -9.06 4.57
CA THR A 90 -15.70 -7.65 4.30
C THR A 90 -14.61 -7.15 3.38
N LYS A 91 -14.98 -6.18 2.55
CA LYS A 91 -14.04 -5.24 1.97
C LYS A 91 -13.80 -4.15 3.00
N LEU A 92 -12.57 -3.70 3.08
CA LEU A 92 -12.18 -2.60 3.96
C LEU A 92 -11.88 -1.38 3.09
N SER A 93 -12.54 -0.27 3.38
CA SER A 93 -12.20 1.02 2.79
C SER A 93 -10.94 1.60 3.42
N MET A 94 -10.64 1.20 4.66
CA MET A 94 -9.45 1.62 5.38
C MET A 94 -8.97 0.50 6.30
N PHE A 95 -7.66 0.29 6.32
CA PHE A 95 -6.98 -0.55 7.30
C PHE A 95 -5.63 0.08 7.65
N LYS A 96 -5.46 0.49 8.90
CA LYS A 96 -4.24 1.18 9.32
C LYS A 96 -3.91 0.89 10.78
N VAL A 97 -2.63 0.74 11.08
CA VAL A 97 -2.10 0.74 12.44
C VAL A 97 -1.46 2.09 12.71
N VAL A 98 -1.91 2.77 13.74
CA VAL A 98 -1.41 4.10 14.14
C VAL A 98 -1.24 4.10 15.66
N LYS A 99 -0.07 4.47 16.14
CA LYS A 99 0.29 4.43 17.57
C LYS A 99 0.01 3.03 18.14
N ASP A 100 -0.90 2.93 19.11
CA ASP A 100 -1.27 1.67 19.77
C ASP A 100 -2.58 1.05 19.29
N SER A 101 -3.14 1.56 18.20
CA SER A 101 -4.46 1.15 17.72
C SER A 101 -4.42 0.67 16.27
N VAL A 102 -5.24 -0.36 16.02
CA VAL A 102 -5.59 -0.84 14.69
C VAL A 102 -6.96 -0.31 14.34
N TYR A 103 -7.07 0.39 13.20
CA TYR A 103 -8.30 0.95 12.66
C TYR A 103 -8.72 0.21 11.40
N LEU A 104 -9.98 -0.17 11.32
CA LEU A 104 -10.60 -0.79 10.15
C LEU A 104 -11.94 -0.12 9.88
N VAL A 105 -12.20 0.23 8.63
CA VAL A 105 -13.54 0.64 8.19
C VAL A 105 -14.08 -0.39 7.22
N ASN A 106 -15.17 -1.02 7.65
CA ASN A 106 -15.94 -1.95 6.84
C ASN A 106 -16.88 -1.16 5.93
N ASP A 107 -16.73 -1.35 4.60
CA ASP A 107 -17.50 -0.64 3.60
C ASP A 107 -18.96 -1.14 3.47
N GLN A 108 -19.26 -2.38 3.87
CA GLN A 108 -20.59 -2.95 3.73
C GLN A 108 -21.55 -2.50 4.84
N ASN A 109 -21.06 -2.51 6.07
CA ASN A 109 -21.87 -2.12 7.22
C ASN A 109 -21.52 -0.73 7.78
N LEU A 110 -20.62 0.00 7.10
CA LEU A 110 -20.19 1.36 7.45
C LEU A 110 -19.81 1.46 8.95
N THR A 111 -19.00 0.53 9.41
CA THR A 111 -18.59 0.44 10.81
C THR A 111 -17.09 0.62 10.92
N LEU A 112 -16.69 1.55 11.78
CA LEU A 112 -15.31 1.67 12.25
C LEU A 112 -15.11 0.64 13.36
N TYR A 113 -14.09 -0.19 13.21
CA TYR A 113 -13.58 -1.05 14.28
C TYR A 113 -12.25 -0.50 14.75
N ARG A 114 -12.08 -0.43 16.06
CA ARG A 114 -10.82 -0.05 16.68
C ARG A 114 -10.45 -1.07 17.74
N MET A 115 -9.20 -1.53 17.71
CA MET A 115 -8.67 -2.43 18.73
C MET A 115 -7.24 -2.04 19.09
N HIS A 116 -6.77 -2.47 20.25
CA HIS A 116 -5.37 -2.31 20.61
C HIS A 116 -4.46 -3.18 19.74
N LYS A 117 -3.29 -2.64 19.34
CA LYS A 117 -2.34 -3.33 18.44
C LYS A 117 -1.79 -4.65 18.98
N SER A 118 -1.83 -4.88 20.30
CA SER A 118 -1.46 -6.17 20.89
C SER A 118 -2.48 -7.29 20.65
N GLY A 119 -3.65 -6.98 20.11
CA GLY A 119 -4.76 -7.92 19.99
C GLY A 119 -5.55 -8.15 21.30
N GLN A 120 -5.17 -7.50 22.39
CA GLN A 120 -5.82 -7.62 23.70
C GLN A 120 -6.92 -6.58 23.89
N GLY A 121 -7.78 -6.79 24.90
CA GLY A 121 -8.85 -5.86 25.27
C GLY A 121 -10.07 -5.91 24.33
N PRO A 122 -11.04 -4.98 24.46
CA PRO A 122 -12.23 -4.94 23.63
C PRO A 122 -11.95 -4.49 22.19
N VAL A 123 -12.89 -4.78 21.29
CA VAL A 123 -12.97 -4.17 19.96
C VAL A 123 -14.10 -3.15 20.01
N ASP A 124 -13.75 -1.88 19.90
CA ASP A 124 -14.74 -0.81 19.78
C ASP A 124 -15.39 -0.90 18.41
N LYS A 125 -16.72 -0.73 18.36
CA LYS A 125 -17.51 -0.72 17.13
C LYS A 125 -18.31 0.57 17.07
N VAL A 126 -18.07 1.39 16.05
CA VAL A 126 -18.75 2.66 15.87
C VAL A 126 -19.40 2.68 14.50
N LYS A 127 -20.74 2.81 14.46
CA LYS A 127 -21.47 3.01 13.21
C LYS A 127 -21.18 4.40 12.67
N LEU A 128 -20.68 4.47 11.42
CA LEU A 128 -20.41 5.74 10.75
C LEU A 128 -21.67 6.28 10.10
N ASN A 129 -21.94 7.55 10.33
CA ASN A 129 -23.08 8.23 9.73
C ASN A 129 -22.65 8.94 8.43
N ILE A 130 -22.59 8.19 7.33
CA ILE A 130 -22.18 8.67 6.01
C ILE A 130 -23.24 8.40 4.92
N GLY A 131 -24.48 8.26 5.31
CA GLY A 131 -25.56 7.94 4.37
C GLY A 131 -25.48 6.50 3.83
N LYS A 132 -25.99 6.29 2.62
CA LYS A 132 -26.06 4.97 1.98
C LYS A 132 -24.91 4.66 1.03
N LEU A 133 -24.08 5.64 0.71
CA LEU A 133 -22.98 5.48 -0.24
C LEU A 133 -21.82 4.74 0.45
N ARG A 134 -21.27 3.76 -0.25
CA ARG A 134 -20.12 3.00 0.25
C ARG A 134 -18.83 3.77 -0.03
N PRO A 135 -17.92 3.88 0.94
CA PRO A 135 -16.61 4.43 0.68
C PRO A 135 -15.81 3.53 -0.27
N CYS A 136 -15.09 4.13 -1.19
CA CYS A 136 -14.17 3.42 -2.09
C CYS A 136 -12.74 3.40 -1.55
N GLU A 137 -12.35 4.44 -0.81
CA GLU A 137 -11.01 4.58 -0.26
C GLU A 137 -11.05 5.37 1.06
N GLY A 138 -10.03 5.19 1.90
CA GLY A 138 -9.87 5.94 3.14
C GLY A 138 -8.43 6.05 3.58
N ALA A 139 -8.11 7.16 4.26
CA ALA A 139 -6.78 7.41 4.82
C ALA A 139 -6.85 7.99 6.22
N MET A 140 -5.86 7.63 7.06
CA MET A 140 -5.65 8.28 8.33
C MET A 140 -5.10 9.69 8.12
N GLN A 141 -5.57 10.61 8.94
CA GLN A 141 -5.14 11.99 9.05
C GLN A 141 -4.45 12.21 10.40
N GLU A 142 -3.92 13.40 10.67
CA GLU A 142 -3.29 13.72 11.96
C GLU A 142 -4.25 13.60 13.15
N SER A 143 -5.52 13.96 12.95
CA SER A 143 -6.56 13.99 13.99
C SER A 143 -7.81 13.18 13.66
N GLY A 144 -7.63 12.05 12.96
CA GLY A 144 -8.75 11.20 12.59
C GLY A 144 -8.54 10.52 11.25
N PHE A 145 -9.58 10.45 10.42
CA PHE A 145 -9.50 9.82 9.11
C PHE A 145 -10.48 10.44 8.11
N VAL A 146 -10.21 10.25 6.84
CA VAL A 146 -11.10 10.64 5.75
C VAL A 146 -11.53 9.41 4.97
N LEU A 147 -12.78 9.38 4.55
CA LEU A 147 -13.33 8.39 3.61
C LEU A 147 -13.80 9.09 2.35
N ILE A 148 -13.43 8.53 1.22
CA ILE A 148 -13.89 8.98 -0.10
C ILE A 148 -15.06 8.10 -0.54
N GLN A 149 -16.18 8.72 -0.89
CA GLN A 149 -17.38 8.06 -1.41
C GLN A 149 -17.61 8.50 -2.85
N ARG A 150 -17.95 7.54 -3.71
CA ARG A 150 -18.29 7.82 -5.10
C ARG A 150 -19.77 8.18 -5.24
N ILE A 151 -20.07 9.20 -6.03
CA ILE A 151 -21.42 9.70 -6.31
C ILE A 151 -21.68 9.62 -7.82
N GLY A 152 -22.70 8.88 -8.24
CA GLY A 152 -23.14 8.82 -9.65
C GLY A 152 -22.66 7.60 -10.41
N GLN A 153 -22.45 7.78 -11.71
CA GLN A 153 -22.17 6.69 -12.66
C GLN A 153 -20.79 6.06 -12.47
N PRO A 154 -20.60 4.75 -12.76
CA PRO A 154 -19.34 4.03 -12.52
C PRO A 154 -18.11 4.60 -13.23
N LEU A 155 -18.27 5.17 -14.44
CA LEU A 155 -17.14 5.61 -15.26
C LEU A 155 -16.72 7.05 -15.00
N HIS A 156 -17.68 7.94 -14.72
CA HIS A 156 -17.47 9.38 -14.54
C HIS A 156 -18.26 9.84 -13.32
N ALA A 157 -17.70 9.66 -12.16
CA ALA A 157 -18.37 10.00 -10.90
C ALA A 157 -17.82 11.28 -10.31
N ASN A 158 -18.64 11.96 -9.57
CA ASN A 158 -18.22 12.89 -8.54
C ASN A 158 -17.89 12.10 -7.27
N TYR A 159 -17.23 12.76 -6.33
CA TYR A 159 -16.88 12.14 -5.08
C TYR A 159 -17.25 13.03 -3.89
N LYS A 160 -17.31 12.43 -2.72
CA LYS A 160 -17.46 13.13 -1.46
C LYS A 160 -16.37 12.68 -0.52
N ALA A 161 -15.63 13.63 0.04
CA ALA A 161 -14.71 13.39 1.14
C ALA A 161 -15.46 13.63 2.47
N THR A 162 -15.48 12.63 3.32
CA THR A 162 -16.11 12.69 4.63
C THR A 162 -15.05 12.49 5.71
N TYR A 163 -14.89 13.49 6.58
CA TYR A 163 -13.83 13.55 7.59
C TYR A 163 -14.39 13.19 8.96
N PHE A 164 -13.66 12.36 9.67
CA PHE A 164 -14.00 11.88 11.01
C PHE A 164 -12.84 12.11 11.98
N ASN A 165 -13.15 12.29 13.25
CA ASN A 165 -12.14 12.18 14.30
C ASN A 165 -11.81 10.71 14.61
N ASP A 166 -10.82 10.47 15.49
CA ASP A 166 -10.38 9.13 15.90
C ASP A 166 -11.48 8.26 16.52
N SER A 167 -12.55 8.86 17.06
CA SER A 167 -13.68 8.14 17.62
C SER A 167 -14.80 7.83 16.61
N GLY A 168 -14.63 8.21 15.34
CA GLY A 168 -15.63 8.00 14.28
C GLY A 168 -16.76 9.04 14.26
N ARG A 169 -16.62 10.16 14.99
CA ARG A 169 -17.58 11.27 14.91
C ARG A 169 -17.30 12.10 13.66
N LEU A 170 -18.34 12.38 12.89
CA LEU A 170 -18.29 13.24 11.71
C LEU A 170 -17.81 14.65 12.07
N ILE A 171 -16.84 15.16 11.33
CA ILE A 171 -16.29 16.52 11.44
C ILE A 171 -16.86 17.41 10.34
N LYS A 172 -16.68 16.99 9.07
CA LYS A 172 -17.14 17.73 7.88
C LYS A 172 -17.29 16.81 6.67
N GLU A 173 -17.99 17.33 5.67
CA GLU A 173 -18.08 16.74 4.33
C GLU A 173 -17.67 17.77 3.28
N GLU A 174 -17.04 17.31 2.21
CA GLU A 174 -16.65 18.14 1.06
C GLU A 174 -17.00 17.40 -0.23
N ASP A 175 -17.67 18.07 -1.15
CA ASP A 175 -17.94 17.54 -2.47
C ASP A 175 -16.72 17.72 -3.35
N ILE A 176 -16.38 16.69 -4.11
CA ILE A 176 -15.27 16.65 -5.05
C ILE A 176 -15.87 16.53 -6.44
N GLU A 177 -15.92 17.64 -7.16
CA GLU A 177 -16.46 17.67 -8.50
C GLU A 177 -15.44 17.12 -9.50
N ASN A 178 -15.89 16.21 -10.36
CA ASN A 178 -15.13 15.72 -11.51
C ASN A 178 -15.35 16.66 -12.70
N LYS A 179 -14.80 17.89 -12.62
CA LYS A 179 -15.01 18.96 -13.61
C LYS A 179 -14.57 18.59 -15.02
N ASP A 180 -13.50 17.82 -15.12
CA ASP A 180 -12.90 17.41 -16.40
C ASP A 180 -13.49 16.10 -16.92
N ASN A 181 -14.53 15.58 -16.26
CA ASN A 181 -15.18 14.32 -16.59
C ASN A 181 -14.18 13.15 -16.73
N VAL A 182 -13.21 13.12 -15.83
CA VAL A 182 -12.11 12.14 -15.83
C VAL A 182 -12.65 10.75 -15.47
N MET A 183 -12.12 9.72 -16.08
CA MET A 183 -12.51 8.34 -15.77
C MET A 183 -12.08 7.96 -14.33
N CYS A 184 -12.98 7.35 -13.57
CA CYS A 184 -12.79 7.01 -12.16
C CYS A 184 -11.57 6.10 -11.87
N ASN A 185 -11.10 5.36 -12.85
CA ASN A 185 -9.95 4.48 -12.74
C ASN A 185 -8.67 5.06 -13.38
N SER A 186 -8.70 6.32 -13.81
CA SER A 186 -7.53 6.98 -14.41
C SER A 186 -6.54 7.48 -13.35
N SER A 187 -5.32 7.72 -13.77
CA SER A 187 -4.29 8.35 -12.94
C SER A 187 -4.68 9.78 -12.54
N GLU A 188 -5.36 10.51 -13.42
CA GLU A 188 -5.87 11.85 -13.16
C GLU A 188 -6.91 11.84 -12.03
N CYS A 189 -7.86 10.91 -12.06
CA CYS A 189 -8.82 10.74 -10.99
C CYS A 189 -8.11 10.44 -9.65
N LYS A 190 -7.13 9.54 -9.66
CA LYS A 190 -6.35 9.20 -8.47
C LYS A 190 -5.59 10.41 -7.92
N LYS A 191 -5.01 11.26 -8.78
CA LYS A 191 -4.36 12.53 -8.37
C LYS A 191 -5.35 13.46 -7.64
N ILE A 192 -6.56 13.59 -8.16
CA ILE A 192 -7.63 14.36 -7.51
C ILE A 192 -7.92 13.79 -6.11
N LEU A 193 -8.14 12.48 -6.00
CA LEU A 193 -8.48 11.84 -4.72
C LEU A 193 -7.33 11.91 -3.71
N ASP A 194 -6.08 11.73 -4.14
CA ASP A 194 -4.90 11.80 -3.27
C ASP A 194 -4.74 13.19 -2.63
N SER A 195 -5.16 14.28 -3.30
CA SER A 195 -5.12 15.62 -2.70
C SER A 195 -6.07 15.77 -1.50
N TYR A 196 -7.19 15.03 -1.48
CA TYR A 196 -8.12 14.97 -0.34
C TYR A 196 -7.73 13.93 0.71
N LEU A 197 -7.14 12.82 0.27
CA LEU A 197 -6.64 11.78 1.18
C LEU A 197 -5.41 12.27 1.97
N TYR A 198 -4.57 13.12 1.36
CA TYR A 198 -3.31 13.60 1.93
C TYR A 198 -3.16 15.13 1.85
N PRO A 199 -4.08 15.92 2.42
CA PRO A 199 -4.11 17.38 2.24
C PRO A 199 -2.88 18.10 2.79
N SER A 200 -2.24 17.57 3.84
CA SER A 200 -1.02 18.13 4.42
C SER A 200 0.22 17.99 3.52
N ALA A 201 0.20 17.07 2.57
CA ALA A 201 1.33 16.80 1.70
C ALA A 201 1.55 17.86 0.61
N LYS A 202 0.52 18.71 0.32
CA LYS A 202 0.56 19.72 -0.76
C LYS A 202 1.14 19.16 -2.05
N LEU A 203 0.56 18.05 -2.52
CA LEU A 203 1.11 17.24 -3.59
C LEU A 203 1.23 18.02 -4.90
N VAL A 204 2.43 18.04 -5.48
CA VAL A 204 2.68 18.31 -6.89
C VAL A 204 3.02 16.97 -7.53
N PHE A 205 2.17 16.53 -8.45
CA PHE A 205 2.34 15.21 -9.08
C PHE A 205 3.38 15.29 -10.18
N PRO A 206 4.35 14.38 -10.20
CA PRO A 206 5.32 14.28 -11.27
C PRO A 206 4.66 13.76 -12.56
N ASP A 207 5.34 13.95 -13.68
CA ASP A 207 5.00 13.25 -14.94
C ASP A 207 5.38 11.77 -14.83
N PHE A 208 4.57 11.04 -14.05
CA PHE A 208 4.78 9.66 -13.68
C PHE A 208 3.45 9.05 -13.21
N ASP A 209 3.06 7.93 -13.80
CA ASP A 209 1.84 7.20 -13.44
C ASP A 209 2.04 6.40 -12.14
N GLY A 210 1.99 7.10 -11.02
CA GLY A 210 2.22 6.52 -9.71
C GLY A 210 1.28 7.04 -8.64
N ASN A 211 1.05 6.20 -7.63
CA ASN A 211 0.29 6.56 -6.45
C ASN A 211 1.21 7.13 -5.38
N TYR A 212 0.79 8.22 -4.75
CA TYR A 212 1.49 8.79 -3.60
C TYR A 212 1.49 7.81 -2.42
N LYS A 213 2.65 7.71 -1.74
CA LYS A 213 2.85 6.79 -0.60
C LYS A 213 3.25 7.48 0.69
N GLY A 214 3.71 8.71 0.62
CA GLY A 214 4.18 9.49 1.75
C GLY A 214 5.35 10.39 1.39
N THR A 215 5.94 11.02 2.41
CA THR A 215 7.11 11.89 2.25
C THR A 215 8.30 11.30 3.00
N TRP A 216 9.48 11.39 2.40
CA TRP A 216 10.74 10.95 2.98
C TRP A 216 11.86 11.95 2.64
N ASN A 217 12.58 12.46 3.64
CA ASN A 217 13.69 13.42 3.48
C ASN A 217 13.39 14.58 2.52
N GLY A 218 12.17 15.14 2.58
CA GLY A 218 11.72 16.22 1.72
C GLY A 218 11.29 15.83 0.32
N TYR A 219 11.37 14.56 -0.04
CA TYR A 219 10.85 14.02 -1.28
C TYR A 219 9.46 13.40 -1.10
N ASN A 220 8.57 13.65 -2.04
CA ASN A 220 7.33 12.91 -2.18
C ASN A 220 7.61 11.56 -2.86
N ILE A 221 7.14 10.49 -2.25
CA ILE A 221 7.38 9.11 -2.72
C ILE A 221 6.17 8.64 -3.50
N PHE A 222 6.41 8.26 -4.76
CA PHE A 222 5.41 7.68 -5.63
C PHE A 222 5.79 6.26 -6.02
N TRP A 223 4.79 5.41 -6.14
CA TRP A 223 4.91 4.02 -6.55
C TRP A 223 3.96 3.74 -7.71
N GLY A 224 4.45 3.18 -8.79
CA GLY A 224 3.63 2.88 -9.95
C GLY A 224 4.34 2.06 -11.01
N LEU A 225 3.63 1.83 -12.10
CA LEU A 225 4.15 1.16 -13.27
C LEU A 225 4.71 2.22 -14.23
N PHE A 226 5.96 2.08 -14.64
CA PHE A 226 6.62 2.99 -15.56
C PHE A 226 7.12 2.25 -16.79
N GLY A 227 6.94 2.85 -17.96
CA GLY A 227 7.43 2.33 -19.23
C GLY A 227 6.35 2.20 -20.30
N ASN A 228 6.77 2.00 -21.54
CA ASN A 228 5.90 1.79 -22.69
C ASN A 228 5.45 0.33 -22.78
N SER A 229 4.37 0.07 -23.51
CA SER A 229 3.81 -1.27 -23.75
C SER A 229 4.90 -2.30 -24.09
N GLY A 230 5.05 -3.30 -23.25
CA GLY A 230 6.02 -4.39 -23.41
C GLY A 230 7.31 -4.28 -22.58
N LYS A 231 7.59 -3.13 -21.93
CA LYS A 231 8.74 -2.93 -21.04
C LYS A 231 8.39 -2.13 -19.79
N ALA A 232 7.17 -2.28 -19.29
CA ALA A 232 6.76 -1.60 -18.08
C ALA A 232 7.39 -2.26 -16.84
N SER A 233 7.92 -1.47 -15.93
CA SER A 233 8.49 -1.92 -14.66
C SER A 233 7.84 -1.21 -13.48
N TRP A 234 7.73 -1.91 -12.36
CA TRP A 234 7.35 -1.30 -11.09
C TRP A 234 8.48 -0.40 -10.60
N THR A 235 8.16 0.87 -10.42
CA THR A 235 9.14 1.91 -10.15
C THR A 235 8.76 2.70 -8.91
N LEU A 236 9.77 2.97 -8.09
CA LEU A 236 9.75 3.91 -7.00
C LEU A 236 10.32 5.24 -7.49
N ALA A 237 9.55 6.32 -7.38
CA ALA A 237 9.99 7.66 -7.77
C ALA A 237 10.08 8.59 -6.55
N PHE A 238 11.16 9.34 -6.50
CA PHE A 238 11.42 10.38 -5.50
C PHE A 238 11.25 11.74 -6.19
N ALA A 239 10.15 12.43 -5.92
CA ALA A 239 9.86 13.73 -6.49
C ALA A 239 10.08 14.84 -5.45
N ASP A 240 10.68 15.94 -5.86
CA ASP A 240 10.83 17.12 -5.01
C ASP A 240 9.49 17.85 -4.81
N LYS A 241 9.52 18.93 -4.03
CA LYS A 241 8.33 19.76 -3.75
C LYS A 241 7.67 20.37 -4.99
N ASP A 242 8.43 20.52 -6.08
CA ASP A 242 7.97 21.10 -7.34
C ASP A 242 7.52 20.01 -8.34
N GLY A 243 7.49 18.74 -7.90
CA GLY A 243 7.07 17.58 -8.70
C GLY A 243 8.15 17.05 -9.65
N LYS A 244 9.37 17.58 -9.60
CA LYS A 244 10.47 17.08 -10.42
C LYS A 244 11.02 15.78 -9.84
N VAL A 245 11.07 14.73 -10.65
CA VAL A 245 11.62 13.44 -10.24
C VAL A 245 13.15 13.53 -10.15
N ALA A 246 13.67 13.47 -8.92
CA ALA A 246 15.10 13.48 -8.63
C ALA A 246 15.72 12.11 -8.84
N LYS A 247 14.98 11.04 -8.55
CA LYS A 247 15.46 9.65 -8.66
C LYS A 247 14.32 8.71 -9.00
N ARG A 248 14.62 7.70 -9.82
CA ARG A 248 13.78 6.52 -10.08
C ARG A 248 14.56 5.27 -9.68
N TYR A 249 13.85 4.31 -9.13
CA TYR A 249 14.40 3.01 -8.72
C TYR A 249 13.51 1.90 -9.27
N ASP A 250 14.04 1.12 -10.20
CA ASP A 250 13.32 0.02 -10.83
C ASP A 250 13.39 -1.23 -9.94
N ILE A 251 12.24 -1.64 -9.44
CA ILE A 251 12.13 -2.77 -8.53
C ILE A 251 12.14 -4.10 -9.27
N ASN A 252 11.68 -4.15 -10.50
CA ASN A 252 11.72 -5.40 -11.28
C ASN A 252 13.14 -5.95 -11.41
N TYR A 253 14.14 -5.08 -11.44
CA TYR A 253 15.53 -5.50 -11.48
C TYR A 253 15.94 -6.32 -10.26
N HIS A 254 15.38 -6.01 -9.07
CA HIS A 254 15.65 -6.74 -7.83
C HIS A 254 14.64 -7.86 -7.55
N LEU A 255 13.49 -7.82 -8.20
CA LEU A 255 12.54 -8.93 -8.22
C LEU A 255 12.93 -9.98 -9.29
N ASN A 256 13.99 -9.77 -10.05
CA ASN A 256 14.44 -10.72 -11.08
C ASN A 256 14.82 -12.09 -10.51
N ASP A 257 15.28 -12.17 -9.26
CA ASP A 257 15.44 -13.45 -8.54
C ASP A 257 14.10 -14.02 -8.03
N MET A 258 13.01 -13.25 -8.21
CA MET A 258 11.63 -13.58 -7.85
C MET A 258 10.71 -13.33 -9.06
N TYR A 259 11.05 -13.88 -10.22
CA TYR A 259 10.41 -13.66 -11.54
C TYR A 259 8.88 -13.75 -11.59
N ASP A 260 8.29 -14.34 -10.59
CA ASP A 260 6.87 -14.61 -10.50
C ASP A 260 6.13 -13.77 -9.42
N VAL A 261 6.83 -12.83 -8.75
CA VAL A 261 6.19 -11.99 -7.74
C VAL A 261 5.42 -10.87 -8.41
N ILE A 262 4.12 -10.95 -8.31
CA ILE A 262 3.19 -9.93 -8.81
C ILE A 262 2.71 -9.10 -7.62
N PRO A 263 2.86 -7.76 -7.61
CA PRO A 263 2.28 -6.91 -6.58
C PRO A 263 0.78 -7.14 -6.46
N LEU A 264 0.31 -7.34 -5.22
CA LEU A 264 -1.11 -7.60 -4.97
C LEU A 264 -1.94 -6.33 -5.14
N PRO A 265 -2.99 -6.37 -5.95
CA PRO A 265 -3.91 -5.25 -6.10
C PRO A 265 -4.72 -5.04 -4.81
N VAL A 266 -5.00 -3.78 -4.50
CA VAL A 266 -5.97 -3.42 -3.46
C VAL A 266 -7.36 -3.64 -4.02
N LEU A 267 -8.20 -4.42 -3.32
CA LEU A 267 -9.61 -4.56 -3.65
C LEU A 267 -10.33 -3.25 -3.31
N THR A 268 -10.62 -2.47 -4.33
CA THR A 268 -11.59 -1.37 -4.24
C THR A 268 -12.89 -1.76 -4.92
N ASN A 269 -13.99 -1.07 -4.61
CA ASN A 269 -15.26 -1.28 -5.30
C ASN A 269 -15.22 -0.85 -6.77
N ASP A 270 -14.17 -0.12 -7.16
CA ASP A 270 -14.04 0.58 -8.44
C ASP A 270 -13.04 -0.06 -9.40
N ILE A 271 -12.39 -1.15 -9.00
CA ILE A 271 -11.49 -1.85 -9.91
C ILE A 271 -12.31 -2.60 -10.95
N ASP A 272 -12.29 -2.07 -12.16
CA ASP A 272 -12.63 -2.85 -13.33
C ASP A 272 -11.55 -3.93 -13.53
N PRO A 273 -11.95 -5.18 -13.57
CA PRO A 273 -11.02 -6.28 -13.74
C PRO A 273 -10.26 -6.29 -15.07
N GLU A 274 -10.71 -5.53 -16.05
CA GLU A 274 -10.08 -5.45 -17.37
C GLU A 274 -8.93 -4.43 -17.43
N THR A 275 -8.84 -3.50 -16.45
CA THR A 275 -7.84 -2.43 -16.41
C THR A 275 -6.74 -2.62 -15.35
N PHE A 276 -6.31 -3.83 -15.14
CA PHE A 276 -5.39 -4.26 -14.07
C PHE A 276 -4.04 -3.54 -14.00
N THR A 277 -3.63 -2.87 -15.05
CA THR A 277 -2.31 -2.23 -15.13
C THR A 277 -2.16 -1.00 -14.25
N THR A 278 -3.26 -0.40 -13.81
CA THR A 278 -3.27 0.84 -12.99
C THR A 278 -3.84 0.65 -11.59
N ALA A 279 -4.27 -0.58 -11.23
CA ALA A 279 -4.84 -0.83 -9.90
C ALA A 279 -3.84 -0.50 -8.79
N PRO A 280 -4.25 0.24 -7.73
CA PRO A 280 -3.40 0.46 -6.59
C PRO A 280 -3.00 -0.87 -5.97
N THR A 281 -1.72 -1.03 -5.65
CA THR A 281 -1.18 -2.24 -5.03
C THR A 281 -0.96 -2.02 -3.54
N TYR A 282 -0.91 -3.11 -2.76
CA TYR A 282 -0.54 -3.03 -1.36
C TYR A 282 0.92 -2.61 -1.23
N CYS A 283 1.11 -1.31 -1.12
CA CYS A 283 2.40 -0.66 -0.97
C CYS A 283 2.27 0.44 0.09
N MET A 284 3.14 0.42 1.07
CA MET A 284 3.07 1.31 2.23
C MET A 284 4.44 1.84 2.61
N LEU A 285 4.51 3.15 2.81
CA LEU A 285 5.65 3.81 3.41
C LEU A 285 5.55 3.75 4.95
N HIS A 286 6.62 3.31 5.61
CA HIS A 286 6.74 3.36 7.06
C HIS A 286 8.20 3.64 7.46
N GLY A 287 8.44 4.79 8.11
CA GLY A 287 9.79 5.27 8.43
C GLY A 287 10.67 5.38 7.18
N GLU A 288 11.85 4.80 7.25
CA GLU A 288 12.86 4.78 6.18
C GLU A 288 12.61 3.70 5.12
N ASN A 289 11.46 3.05 5.13
CA ASN A 289 11.24 1.88 4.30
C ASN A 289 9.91 1.92 3.55
N LEU A 290 9.93 1.45 2.31
CA LEU A 290 8.77 1.11 1.53
C LEU A 290 8.52 -0.40 1.61
N TYR A 291 7.30 -0.79 1.92
CA TYR A 291 6.86 -2.17 1.99
C TYR A 291 5.90 -2.47 0.86
N ILE A 292 6.15 -3.54 0.13
CA ILE A 292 5.35 -3.97 -1.02
C ILE A 292 4.90 -5.40 -0.79
N LEU A 293 3.61 -5.64 -0.92
CA LEU A 293 3.05 -6.96 -0.80
C LEU A 293 2.80 -7.54 -2.19
N GLY A 294 3.30 -8.73 -2.44
CA GLY A 294 3.17 -9.44 -3.69
C GLY A 294 2.76 -10.90 -3.51
N TYR A 295 2.50 -11.59 -4.59
CA TYR A 295 2.21 -13.02 -4.66
C TYR A 295 3.17 -13.71 -5.61
N SER A 296 3.77 -14.82 -5.15
CA SER A 296 4.54 -15.73 -5.98
C SER A 296 3.68 -16.93 -6.39
N GLY A 297 3.45 -17.05 -7.68
CA GLY A 297 2.69 -18.17 -8.26
C GLY A 297 3.42 -19.49 -8.14
N ALA A 298 4.74 -19.50 -8.34
CA ALA A 298 5.58 -20.70 -8.24
C ALA A 298 5.66 -21.21 -6.80
N LYS A 299 5.86 -20.32 -5.84
CA LYS A 299 5.93 -20.69 -4.41
C LYS A 299 4.55 -20.84 -3.77
N LYS A 300 3.48 -20.32 -4.39
CA LYS A 300 2.12 -20.20 -3.82
C LYS A 300 2.12 -19.50 -2.46
N LYS A 301 2.90 -18.42 -2.35
CA LYS A 301 3.09 -17.66 -1.11
C LYS A 301 2.86 -16.18 -1.30
N ILE A 302 2.47 -15.49 -0.22
CA ILE A 302 2.54 -14.04 -0.12
C ILE A 302 3.98 -13.66 0.17
N ILE A 303 4.50 -12.71 -0.60
CA ILE A 303 5.85 -12.15 -0.43
C ILE A 303 5.71 -10.70 0.01
N LEU A 304 6.28 -10.37 1.15
CA LEU A 304 6.42 -8.99 1.60
C LEU A 304 7.86 -8.54 1.37
N CYS A 305 8.02 -7.53 0.52
CA CYS A 305 9.31 -6.90 0.26
C CYS A 305 9.43 -5.61 1.06
N ARG A 306 10.59 -5.36 1.64
CA ARG A 306 10.98 -4.09 2.25
C ARG A 306 12.13 -3.48 1.46
N ILE A 307 11.97 -2.24 1.03
CA ILE A 307 12.99 -1.47 0.34
C ILE A 307 13.43 -0.34 1.27
N ASN A 308 14.71 -0.28 1.59
CA ASN A 308 15.26 0.86 2.31
C ASN A 308 15.41 2.04 1.35
N LEU A 309 14.78 3.18 1.67
CA LEU A 309 14.69 4.34 0.80
C LEU A 309 16.03 5.03 0.59
N LEU A 310 16.88 5.11 1.63
CA LEU A 310 18.22 5.71 1.51
C LEU A 310 19.08 4.90 0.54
N ASN A 311 19.06 3.58 0.67
CA ASN A 311 19.82 2.71 -0.21
C ASN A 311 19.28 2.74 -1.66
N ALA A 312 17.95 2.79 -1.83
CA ALA A 312 17.32 2.93 -3.14
C ALA A 312 17.67 4.28 -3.80
N PHE A 313 17.66 5.37 -3.02
CA PHE A 313 18.03 6.70 -3.51
C PHE A 313 19.48 6.78 -3.96
N ASN A 314 20.40 6.20 -3.18
CA ASN A 314 21.84 6.21 -3.45
C ASN A 314 22.31 5.13 -4.45
N SER A 315 21.43 4.22 -4.85
CA SER A 315 21.80 3.17 -5.82
C SER A 315 22.19 3.77 -7.17
N GLU A 316 23.20 3.22 -7.85
CA GLU A 316 23.65 3.67 -9.19
C GLU A 316 22.64 3.36 -10.31
N GLN A 317 21.52 2.74 -10.01
CA GLN A 317 20.47 2.47 -10.97
C GLN A 317 19.79 3.77 -11.41
N SER A 318 20.41 4.46 -12.36
CA SER A 318 19.70 5.45 -13.18
C SER A 318 18.86 4.70 -14.21
N ALA A 319 17.56 5.01 -14.29
CA ALA A 319 16.75 4.57 -15.42
C ALA A 319 17.46 4.94 -16.74
N LYS A 320 17.88 3.93 -17.49
CA LYS A 320 18.30 4.12 -18.87
C LYS A 320 17.10 4.36 -19.76
#